data_1e03aef7df294ac476e331513a612dd7
#
_entry.id   1e03aef7df294ac476e331513a612dd7
#
_cell.length_a   1.000
_cell.length_b   1.000
_cell.length_c   1.000
_cell.angle_alpha   90.00
_cell.angle_beta   90.00
_cell.angle_gamma   90.00
#
_symmetry.space_group_name_H-M   'P 1'
#
loop_
_entity.id
_entity.type
_entity.pdbx_description
1 polymer ?
#
loop_
_entity_poly.entity_id
_entity_poly.type
_entity_poly.pdbx_seq_one_letter_code
_entity_poly.pdbx_strand_id
1 'polypeptide(L)'
;LHLGKSAHLRKNGFAIPSYTHTHDIQRLSELIQYYQAQQLIIVGDMIHAKNNKEVMAWKEFHHKNPDLKMILIKGNHDRLSNAFLYDLGVHQIENSFLFDGILFVHEPISESVHLSISGHIHPGVQVNLLKNNRKSFPCFALHENILILPAFSLFTGLDTKSLDKHTKYFAFHSEGFFFL
;
A
#
# COMPACT_ATOMS: atom_id res chain seq x y z
N LEU A 1 -1.61 -2.54 -1.90
CA LEU A 1 -3.06 -2.88 -1.92
C LEU A 1 -3.34 -4.31 -1.43
N HIS A 2 -2.55 -5.29 -1.81
CA HIS A 2 -2.65 -6.70 -1.41
C HIS A 2 -4.01 -7.35 -1.75
N LEU A 3 -4.58 -7.05 -2.90
CA LEU A 3 -5.83 -7.65 -3.38
C LEU A 3 -5.75 -9.18 -3.35
N GLY A 4 -6.71 -9.84 -2.70
CA GLY A 4 -6.73 -11.29 -2.51
C GLY A 4 -6.09 -11.79 -1.22
N LYS A 5 -5.40 -10.95 -0.45
CA LYS A 5 -4.77 -11.35 0.82
C LYS A 5 -5.81 -11.77 1.86
N SER A 6 -6.87 -11.00 2.01
CA SER A 6 -7.94 -11.32 2.97
C SER A 6 -8.69 -12.59 2.58
N ALA A 7 -8.89 -12.84 1.29
CA ALA A 7 -9.47 -14.10 0.79
C ALA A 7 -8.54 -15.31 1.06
N HIS A 8 -7.23 -15.14 0.87
CA HIS A 8 -6.23 -16.15 1.18
C HIS A 8 -6.19 -16.49 2.67
N LEU A 9 -6.21 -15.49 3.53
CA LEU A 9 -6.23 -15.67 4.99
C LEU A 9 -7.52 -16.38 5.45
N ARG A 10 -8.68 -16.02 4.92
CA ARG A 10 -9.94 -16.74 5.21
C ARG A 10 -9.87 -18.22 4.80
N LYS A 11 -9.29 -18.52 3.65
CA LYS A 11 -9.09 -19.90 3.19
C LYS A 11 -8.21 -20.71 4.15
N ASN A 12 -7.30 -20.03 4.85
CA ASN A 12 -6.43 -20.63 5.87
C ASN A 12 -7.02 -20.58 7.30
N GLY A 13 -8.32 -20.33 7.44
CA GLY A 13 -9.06 -20.42 8.72
C GLY A 13 -9.06 -19.15 9.57
N PHE A 14 -8.53 -18.02 9.08
CA PHE A 14 -8.60 -16.75 9.81
C PHE A 14 -9.95 -16.08 9.63
N ALA A 15 -10.58 -15.67 10.75
CA ALA A 15 -11.86 -14.98 10.77
C ALA A 15 -11.72 -13.51 10.33
N ILE A 16 -11.56 -13.27 9.03
CA ILE A 16 -11.49 -11.92 8.45
C ILE A 16 -12.82 -11.55 7.82
N PRO A 17 -13.42 -10.40 8.18
CA PRO A 17 -14.68 -9.94 7.61
C PRO A 17 -14.63 -9.85 6.08
N SER A 18 -15.74 -10.22 5.42
CA SER A 18 -15.79 -10.29 3.95
C SER A 18 -15.85 -8.92 3.25
N TYR A 19 -16.20 -7.86 3.96
CA TYR A 19 -16.34 -6.49 3.42
C TYR A 19 -15.03 -5.69 3.37
N THR A 20 -13.93 -6.24 3.86
CA THR A 20 -12.65 -5.52 3.98
C THR A 20 -12.10 -5.00 2.65
N HIS A 21 -12.28 -5.78 1.58
CA HIS A 21 -11.81 -5.39 0.25
C HIS A 21 -12.63 -4.26 -0.40
N THR A 22 -13.93 -4.21 -0.13
CA THR A 22 -14.78 -3.12 -0.64
C THR A 22 -14.41 -1.80 0.01
N HIS A 23 -14.06 -1.81 1.30
CA HIS A 23 -13.63 -0.63 2.02
C HIS A 23 -12.33 -0.04 1.47
N ASP A 24 -11.31 -0.86 1.16
CA ASP A 24 -10.04 -0.37 0.61
C ASP A 24 -10.25 0.26 -0.79
N ILE A 25 -11.04 -0.37 -1.65
CA ILE A 25 -11.36 0.17 -2.98
C ILE A 25 -12.23 1.42 -2.90
N GLN A 26 -13.19 1.46 -1.99
CA GLN A 26 -14.00 2.64 -1.75
C GLN A 26 -13.14 3.83 -1.31
N ARG A 27 -12.26 3.62 -0.31
CA ARG A 27 -11.33 4.64 0.16
C ARG A 27 -10.41 5.14 -0.95
N LEU A 28 -9.92 4.24 -1.82
CA LEU A 28 -9.13 4.63 -2.99
C LEU A 28 -9.96 5.50 -3.95
N SER A 29 -11.20 5.12 -4.21
CA SER A 29 -12.10 5.90 -5.08
C SER A 29 -12.36 7.30 -4.52
N GLU A 30 -12.59 7.40 -3.22
CA GLU A 30 -12.77 8.69 -2.53
C GLU A 30 -11.52 9.59 -2.65
N LEU A 31 -10.33 9.01 -2.49
CA LEU A 31 -9.07 9.74 -2.68
C LEU A 31 -8.87 10.21 -4.12
N ILE A 32 -9.12 9.35 -5.11
CA ILE A 32 -9.02 9.69 -6.53
C ILE A 32 -9.96 10.86 -6.85
N GLN A 33 -11.19 10.81 -6.38
CA GLN A 33 -12.18 11.85 -6.59
C GLN A 33 -11.81 13.15 -5.87
N TYR A 34 -11.41 13.07 -4.60
CA TYR A 34 -11.05 14.24 -3.79
C TYR A 34 -9.89 15.02 -4.39
N TYR A 35 -8.83 14.32 -4.83
CA TYR A 35 -7.65 14.94 -5.43
C TYR A 35 -7.76 15.15 -6.94
N GLN A 36 -8.86 14.73 -7.57
CA GLN A 36 -9.01 14.72 -9.03
C GLN A 36 -7.80 14.08 -9.72
N ALA A 37 -7.33 12.96 -9.16
CA ALA A 37 -6.08 12.33 -9.58
C ALA A 37 -6.21 11.75 -10.98
N GLN A 38 -5.30 12.12 -11.87
CA GLN A 38 -5.20 11.60 -13.23
C GLN A 38 -4.24 10.40 -13.33
N GLN A 39 -3.41 10.22 -12.30
CA GLN A 39 -2.43 9.15 -12.24
C GLN A 39 -2.40 8.50 -10.86
N LEU A 40 -2.31 7.17 -10.84
CA LEU A 40 -2.14 6.35 -9.66
C LEU A 40 -0.85 5.55 -9.77
N ILE A 41 0.10 5.78 -8.87
CA ILE A 41 1.32 4.98 -8.75
C ILE A 41 1.13 3.98 -7.62
N ILE A 42 1.16 2.69 -7.94
CA ILE A 42 1.04 1.58 -7.00
C ILE A 42 2.44 1.08 -6.67
N VAL A 43 2.88 1.30 -5.44
CA VAL A 43 4.23 0.96 -4.98
C VAL A 43 4.28 -0.48 -4.48
N GLY A 44 4.06 -1.41 -5.41
CA GLY A 44 4.15 -2.85 -5.22
C GLY A 44 3.00 -3.52 -4.48
N ASP A 45 3.06 -4.84 -4.50
CA ASP A 45 2.13 -5.74 -3.80
C ASP A 45 0.66 -5.41 -4.06
N MET A 46 0.35 -5.25 -5.34
CA MET A 46 -1.02 -4.97 -5.78
C MET A 46 -1.92 -6.18 -5.58
N ILE A 47 -1.46 -7.37 -5.98
CA ILE A 47 -2.30 -8.56 -6.05
C ILE A 47 -1.61 -9.80 -5.48
N HIS A 48 -2.30 -10.49 -4.57
CA HIS A 48 -1.88 -11.78 -4.00
C HIS A 48 -2.41 -13.01 -4.75
N ALA A 49 -3.60 -12.95 -5.36
CA ALA A 49 -4.25 -14.09 -6.00
C ALA A 49 -5.19 -13.66 -7.13
N LYS A 50 -5.27 -14.48 -8.21
CA LYS A 50 -6.01 -14.17 -9.44
C LYS A 50 -7.54 -14.18 -9.29
N ASN A 51 -8.08 -15.22 -8.68
CA ASN A 51 -9.51 -15.51 -8.70
C ASN A 51 -10.15 -15.24 -7.33
N ASN A 52 -10.56 -14.01 -7.10
CA ASN A 52 -11.24 -13.62 -5.88
C ASN A 52 -12.14 -12.40 -6.12
N LYS A 53 -13.05 -12.16 -5.18
CA LYS A 53 -14.00 -11.03 -5.25
C LYS A 53 -13.31 -9.66 -5.24
N GLU A 54 -12.11 -9.57 -4.68
CA GLU A 54 -11.34 -8.32 -4.61
C GLU A 54 -10.83 -7.91 -5.99
N VAL A 55 -10.41 -8.87 -6.81
CA VAL A 55 -10.02 -8.63 -8.21
C VAL A 55 -11.23 -8.19 -9.06
N MET A 56 -12.42 -8.75 -8.80
CA MET A 56 -13.64 -8.30 -9.49
C MET A 56 -13.99 -6.86 -9.11
N ALA A 57 -13.94 -6.53 -7.82
CA ALA A 57 -14.18 -5.17 -7.35
C ALA A 57 -13.14 -4.17 -7.91
N TRP A 58 -11.89 -4.61 -8.12
CA TRP A 58 -10.88 -3.81 -8.80
C TRP A 58 -11.20 -3.55 -10.27
N LYS A 59 -11.70 -4.55 -11.00
CA LYS A 59 -12.15 -4.38 -12.39
C LYS A 59 -13.30 -3.37 -12.49
N GLU A 60 -14.24 -3.41 -11.56
CA GLU A 60 -15.31 -2.42 -11.47
C GLU A 60 -14.76 -1.02 -11.17
N PHE A 61 -13.79 -0.90 -10.27
CA PHE A 61 -13.11 0.36 -9.98
C PHE A 61 -12.43 0.92 -11.22
N HIS A 62 -11.67 0.10 -11.96
CA HIS A 62 -11.02 0.52 -13.21
C HIS A 62 -12.06 0.96 -14.25
N HIS A 63 -13.14 0.20 -14.41
CA HIS A 63 -14.21 0.54 -15.36
C HIS A 63 -14.89 1.89 -15.05
N LYS A 64 -14.98 2.25 -13.76
CA LYS A 64 -15.51 3.56 -13.32
C LYS A 64 -14.51 4.71 -13.47
N ASN A 65 -13.24 4.41 -13.66
CA ASN A 65 -12.15 5.39 -13.79
C ASN A 65 -11.30 5.10 -15.05
N PRO A 66 -11.91 5.14 -16.28
CA PRO A 66 -11.23 4.69 -17.50
C PRO A 66 -10.04 5.58 -17.88
N ASP A 67 -10.05 6.86 -17.50
CA ASP A 67 -9.01 7.83 -17.82
C ASP A 67 -7.87 7.87 -16.78
N LEU A 68 -8.00 7.12 -15.68
CA LEU A 68 -6.99 7.06 -14.62
C LEU A 68 -5.77 6.25 -15.10
N LYS A 69 -4.64 6.92 -15.32
CA LYS A 69 -3.39 6.27 -15.67
C LYS A 69 -2.82 5.50 -14.47
N MET A 70 -2.73 4.18 -14.55
CA MET A 70 -2.19 3.35 -13.48
C MET A 70 -0.79 2.85 -13.81
N ILE A 71 0.16 3.10 -12.89
CA ILE A 71 1.55 2.64 -12.98
C ILE A 71 1.79 1.71 -11.80
N LEU A 72 2.27 0.50 -12.07
CA LEU A 72 2.64 -0.48 -11.05
C LEU A 72 4.16 -0.60 -10.95
N ILE A 73 4.70 -0.30 -9.78
CA ILE A 73 6.05 -0.72 -9.40
C ILE A 73 5.93 -2.14 -8.85
N LYS A 74 6.56 -3.11 -9.49
CA LYS A 74 6.42 -4.52 -9.10
C LYS A 74 6.95 -4.77 -7.69
N GLY A 75 6.10 -5.36 -6.85
CA GLY A 75 6.47 -5.91 -5.56
C GLY A 75 6.81 -7.40 -5.64
N ASN A 76 7.39 -7.92 -4.57
CA ASN A 76 7.76 -9.34 -4.48
C ASN A 76 6.57 -10.30 -4.50
N HIS A 77 5.36 -9.82 -4.20
CA HIS A 77 4.11 -10.56 -4.31
C HIS A 77 3.41 -10.46 -5.67
N ASP A 78 3.80 -9.53 -6.54
CA ASP A 78 3.22 -9.33 -7.87
C ASP A 78 3.78 -10.35 -8.89
N ARG A 79 3.53 -11.64 -8.63
CA ARG A 79 4.04 -12.77 -9.44
C ARG A 79 3.17 -13.11 -10.64
N LEU A 80 2.15 -12.32 -10.92
CA LEU A 80 1.24 -12.52 -12.03
C LEU A 80 1.87 -12.04 -13.33
N SER A 81 1.38 -12.60 -14.46
CA SER A 81 1.85 -12.16 -15.78
C SER A 81 1.49 -10.71 -16.06
N ASN A 82 2.34 -10.02 -16.79
CA ASN A 82 2.07 -8.64 -17.20
C ASN A 82 0.76 -8.53 -18.01
N ALA A 83 0.46 -9.54 -18.85
CA ALA A 83 -0.80 -9.58 -19.59
C ALA A 83 -2.03 -9.53 -18.66
N PHE A 84 -1.99 -10.25 -17.53
CA PHE A 84 -3.07 -10.21 -16.54
C PHE A 84 -3.15 -8.85 -15.83
N LEU A 85 -2.02 -8.24 -15.53
CA LEU A 85 -1.99 -6.90 -14.92
C LEU A 85 -2.52 -5.82 -15.87
N TYR A 86 -2.19 -5.92 -17.16
CA TYR A 86 -2.78 -5.05 -18.19
C TYR A 86 -4.31 -5.23 -18.31
N ASP A 87 -4.83 -6.47 -18.23
CA ASP A 87 -6.27 -6.76 -18.20
C ASP A 87 -6.97 -6.15 -16.97
N LEU A 88 -6.23 -5.81 -15.93
CA LEU A 88 -6.71 -5.10 -14.75
C LEU A 88 -6.59 -3.58 -14.83
N GLY A 89 -6.22 -3.05 -16.00
CA GLY A 89 -6.11 -1.62 -16.23
C GLY A 89 -4.77 -1.01 -15.81
N VAL A 90 -3.76 -1.81 -15.49
CA VAL A 90 -2.40 -1.28 -15.31
C VAL A 90 -1.87 -0.85 -16.68
N HIS A 91 -1.45 0.40 -16.83
CA HIS A 91 -0.95 0.94 -18.09
C HIS A 91 0.56 0.77 -18.26
N GLN A 92 1.29 0.78 -17.15
CA GLN A 92 2.75 0.71 -17.15
C GLN A 92 3.20 -0.15 -15.95
N ILE A 93 4.18 -1.03 -16.19
CA ILE A 93 4.74 -1.92 -15.17
C ILE A 93 6.24 -1.74 -15.16
N GLU A 94 6.79 -1.37 -14.01
CA GLU A 94 8.21 -1.05 -13.81
C GLU A 94 8.76 -1.75 -12.57
N ASN A 95 10.09 -1.86 -12.50
CA ASN A 95 10.78 -2.24 -11.27
C ASN A 95 11.09 -1.01 -10.40
N SER A 96 11.30 0.14 -11.05
CA SER A 96 11.45 1.46 -10.44
C SER A 96 10.94 2.51 -11.41
N PHE A 97 10.47 3.64 -10.90
CA PHE A 97 9.93 4.70 -11.72
C PHE A 97 10.37 6.06 -11.19
N LEU A 98 11.09 6.82 -12.01
CA LEU A 98 11.49 8.20 -11.70
C LEU A 98 10.46 9.16 -12.28
N PHE A 99 9.83 9.94 -11.42
CA PHE A 99 8.85 10.94 -11.83
C PHE A 99 9.05 12.22 -11.02
N ASP A 100 9.23 13.34 -11.70
CA ASP A 100 9.43 14.67 -11.13
C ASP A 100 10.54 14.72 -10.04
N GLY A 101 11.66 14.04 -10.27
CA GLY A 101 12.76 13.95 -9.35
C GLY A 101 12.57 13.00 -8.15
N ILE A 102 11.42 12.33 -8.06
CA ILE A 102 11.10 11.35 -7.01
C ILE A 102 11.24 9.95 -7.59
N LEU A 103 12.01 9.10 -6.93
CA LEU A 103 12.20 7.71 -7.30
C LEU A 103 11.20 6.82 -6.56
N PHE A 104 10.33 6.14 -7.30
CA PHE A 104 9.40 5.15 -6.76
C PHE A 104 9.99 3.75 -6.90
N VAL A 105 10.11 3.02 -5.80
CA VAL A 105 10.62 1.64 -5.72
C VAL A 105 9.77 0.83 -4.75
N HIS A 106 9.71 -0.49 -4.92
CA HIS A 106 8.95 -1.31 -3.96
C HIS A 106 9.70 -1.44 -2.62
N GLU A 107 10.95 -1.84 -2.66
CA GLU A 107 11.79 -1.99 -1.47
C GLU A 107 12.63 -0.72 -1.23
N PRO A 108 12.79 -0.26 0.03
CA PRO A 108 13.63 0.88 0.34
C PRO A 108 15.08 0.67 -0.11
N ILE A 109 15.69 1.70 -0.69
CA ILE A 109 17.09 1.68 -1.16
C ILE A 109 17.93 2.48 -0.16
N SER A 110 18.92 1.83 0.47
CA SER A 110 19.72 2.42 1.56
C SER A 110 20.57 3.64 1.17
N GLU A 111 20.83 3.88 -0.11
CA GLU A 111 21.68 4.98 -0.58
C GLU A 111 21.06 5.66 -1.80
N SER A 112 19.91 6.29 -1.61
CA SER A 112 19.28 7.05 -2.69
C SER A 112 19.78 8.48 -2.71
N VAL A 113 20.33 8.90 -3.85
CA VAL A 113 20.69 10.32 -4.12
C VAL A 113 19.43 11.17 -4.32
N HIS A 114 18.32 10.53 -4.71
CA HIS A 114 17.02 11.16 -4.92
C HIS A 114 16.12 10.94 -3.72
N LEU A 115 15.18 11.86 -3.52
CA LEU A 115 14.02 11.54 -2.68
C LEU A 115 13.36 10.30 -3.25
N SER A 116 13.17 9.28 -2.42
CA SER A 116 12.54 8.04 -2.84
C SER A 116 11.28 7.74 -2.03
N ILE A 117 10.31 7.11 -2.68
CA ILE A 117 9.08 6.62 -2.07
C ILE A 117 9.05 5.11 -2.24
N SER A 118 8.91 4.40 -1.12
CA SER A 118 8.86 2.94 -1.10
C SER A 118 7.69 2.39 -0.30
N GLY A 119 7.41 1.11 -0.46
CA GLY A 119 6.44 0.35 0.31
C GLY A 119 7.10 -0.77 1.12
N HIS A 120 6.63 -2.00 0.92
CA HIS A 120 7.17 -3.30 1.39
C HIS A 120 7.17 -3.50 2.91
N ILE A 121 7.81 -2.62 3.67
CA ILE A 121 8.03 -2.76 5.12
C ILE A 121 6.71 -2.69 5.92
N HIS A 122 5.71 -1.93 5.46
CA HIS A 122 4.48 -1.65 6.21
C HIS A 122 4.75 -1.06 7.60
N PRO A 123 5.40 0.10 7.69
CA PRO A 123 5.86 0.64 8.94
C PRO A 123 4.72 0.90 9.92
N GLY A 124 4.99 0.60 11.18
CA GLY A 124 4.11 0.88 12.30
C GLY A 124 4.89 1.34 13.52
N VAL A 125 4.24 2.07 14.38
CA VAL A 125 4.78 2.47 15.68
C VAL A 125 4.01 1.82 16.81
N GLN A 126 4.72 1.46 17.88
CA GLN A 126 4.12 0.89 19.06
C GLN A 126 4.11 1.93 20.19
N VAL A 127 2.94 2.29 20.66
CA VAL A 127 2.74 3.27 21.72
C VAL A 127 2.33 2.55 23.00
N ASN A 128 3.02 2.85 24.10
CA ASN A 128 2.65 2.37 25.41
C ASN A 128 1.50 3.22 25.96
N LEU A 129 0.35 2.61 26.13
CA LEU A 129 -0.80 3.20 26.81
C LEU A 129 -0.74 2.92 28.29
N LEU A 130 -1.58 3.61 29.09
CA LEU A 130 -1.72 3.37 30.51
C LEU A 130 -2.01 1.87 30.80
N LYS A 131 -1.51 1.36 31.94
CA LYS A 131 -1.70 -0.04 32.41
C LYS A 131 -1.04 -1.12 31.55
N ASN A 132 0.20 -0.89 31.06
CA ASN A 132 0.94 -1.86 30.25
C ASN A 132 0.23 -2.32 28.96
N ASN A 133 -0.72 -1.57 28.48
CA ASN A 133 -1.38 -1.82 27.21
C ASN A 133 -0.55 -1.19 26.09
N ARG A 134 -0.17 -1.99 25.08
CA ARG A 134 0.55 -1.54 23.90
C ARG A 134 -0.39 -1.54 22.70
N LYS A 135 -0.39 -0.46 21.97
CA LYS A 135 -1.16 -0.36 20.71
C LYS A 135 -0.23 0.01 19.56
N SER A 136 -0.37 -0.68 18.45
CA SER A 136 0.39 -0.39 17.23
C SER A 136 -0.48 0.41 16.26
N PHE A 137 0.15 1.39 15.62
CA PHE A 137 -0.49 2.28 14.64
C PHE A 137 0.31 2.25 13.34
N PRO A 138 -0.35 2.25 12.18
CA PRO A 138 0.34 2.44 10.91
C PRO A 138 0.94 3.84 10.84
N CYS A 139 2.04 3.97 10.12
CA CYS A 139 2.71 5.27 9.97
C CYS A 139 3.39 5.40 8.60
N PHE A 140 3.56 6.62 8.15
CA PHE A 140 4.61 6.96 7.20
C PHE A 140 5.92 7.03 7.97
N ALA A 141 6.98 6.50 7.39
CA ALA A 141 8.30 6.55 8.01
C ALA A 141 9.26 7.29 7.08
N LEU A 142 9.88 8.35 7.58
CA LEU A 142 10.86 9.14 6.84
C LEU A 142 12.24 8.89 7.43
N HIS A 143 13.10 8.25 6.66
CA HIS A 143 14.50 8.01 6.97
C HIS A 143 15.36 8.66 5.90
N GLU A 144 16.12 9.69 6.28
CA GLU A 144 16.89 10.51 5.33
C GLU A 144 16.03 10.99 4.14
N ASN A 145 16.34 10.53 2.93
CA ASN A 145 15.63 10.85 1.70
C ASN A 145 14.59 9.79 1.29
N ILE A 146 14.26 8.85 2.19
CA ILE A 146 13.37 7.73 1.89
C ILE A 146 12.07 7.88 2.66
N LEU A 147 10.96 8.07 1.95
CA LEU A 147 9.62 8.00 2.52
C LEU A 147 9.05 6.60 2.33
N ILE A 148 8.85 5.88 3.42
CA ILE A 148 8.27 4.54 3.41
C ILE A 148 6.77 4.66 3.70
N LEU A 149 5.97 4.17 2.75
CA LEU A 149 4.51 4.23 2.83
C LEU A 149 3.97 3.15 3.76
N PRO A 150 2.95 3.44 4.56
CA PRO A 150 2.18 2.41 5.26
C PRO A 150 1.46 1.51 4.26
N ALA A 151 1.10 0.30 4.69
CA ALA A 151 0.21 -0.53 3.91
C ALA A 151 -1.13 0.20 3.67
N PHE A 152 -1.59 0.21 2.44
CA PHE A 152 -2.90 0.79 2.13
C PHE A 152 -4.04 -0.07 2.66
N SER A 153 -3.90 -1.39 2.60
CA SER A 153 -4.91 -2.32 3.14
C SER A 153 -4.88 -2.36 4.67
N LEU A 154 -6.06 -2.32 5.28
CA LEU A 154 -6.24 -2.39 6.73
C LEU A 154 -5.83 -3.75 7.34
N PHE A 155 -5.78 -4.81 6.53
CA PHE A 155 -5.48 -6.19 6.97
C PHE A 155 -4.06 -6.62 6.65
N THR A 156 -3.15 -5.69 6.70
CA THR A 156 -1.72 -5.95 6.54
C THR A 156 -1.04 -5.82 7.90
N GLY A 157 -0.13 -6.75 8.21
CA GLY A 157 0.68 -6.66 9.44
C GLY A 157 1.51 -5.39 9.45
N LEU A 158 1.83 -4.90 10.64
CA LEU A 158 2.70 -3.74 10.85
C LEU A 158 4.08 -4.19 11.29
N ASP A 159 5.12 -3.68 10.66
CA ASP A 159 6.48 -3.80 11.16
C ASP A 159 6.78 -2.64 12.12
N THR A 160 7.04 -2.98 13.37
CA THR A 160 7.35 -2.02 14.43
C THR A 160 8.79 -2.09 14.91
N LYS A 161 9.69 -2.81 14.17
CA LYS A 161 11.03 -3.15 14.65
C LYS A 161 12.14 -2.87 13.63
N SER A 162 11.86 -2.94 12.34
CA SER A 162 12.90 -2.93 11.28
C SER A 162 13.49 -1.55 11.00
N LEU A 163 12.87 -0.47 11.48
CA LEU A 163 13.35 0.88 11.24
C LEU A 163 14.12 1.39 12.46
N ASP A 164 15.18 2.14 12.19
CA ASP A 164 16.07 2.63 13.22
C ASP A 164 15.51 3.85 13.98
N LYS A 165 16.24 4.24 15.04
CA LYS A 165 15.86 5.36 15.93
C LYS A 165 16.00 6.76 15.30
N HIS A 166 16.62 6.89 14.12
CA HIS A 166 16.74 8.16 13.39
C HIS A 166 15.59 8.38 12.42
N THR A 167 14.69 7.40 12.30
CA THR A 167 13.51 7.49 11.45
C THR A 167 12.45 8.35 12.12
N LYS A 168 11.89 9.31 11.37
CA LYS A 168 10.73 10.10 11.81
C LYS A 168 9.46 9.37 11.43
N TYR A 169 8.52 9.26 12.37
CA TYR A 169 7.27 8.55 12.17
C TYR A 169 6.08 9.51 12.19
N PHE A 170 5.23 9.40 11.19
CA PHE A 170 3.97 10.13 11.08
C PHE A 170 2.85 9.10 11.18
N ALA A 171 2.46 8.80 12.42
CA ALA A 171 1.47 7.78 12.72
C ALA A 171 0.04 8.34 12.66
N PHE A 172 -0.92 7.49 12.32
CA PHE A 172 -2.31 7.90 12.18
C PHE A 172 -3.31 6.85 12.67
N HIS A 173 -4.49 7.30 12.99
CA HIS A 173 -5.66 6.50 13.33
C HIS A 173 -6.94 7.17 12.81
N SER A 174 -8.12 6.60 13.11
CA SER A 174 -9.41 7.10 12.61
C SER A 174 -9.73 8.56 12.97
N GLU A 175 -9.14 9.09 14.05
CA GLU A 175 -9.46 10.43 14.58
C GLU A 175 -8.35 11.45 14.36
N GLY A 176 -7.24 11.08 13.72
CA GLY A 176 -6.14 11.99 13.44
C GLY A 176 -4.78 11.33 13.28
N PHE A 177 -3.74 12.14 13.41
CA PHE A 177 -2.35 11.71 13.29
C PHE A 177 -1.48 12.33 14.39
N PHE A 178 -0.32 11.70 14.63
CA PHE A 178 0.67 12.17 15.61
C PHE A 178 2.10 11.84 15.13
N PHE A 179 3.07 12.57 15.67
CA PHE A 179 4.48 12.45 15.30
C PHE A 179 5.26 11.77 16.42
N LEU A 180 6.27 10.96 16.03
CA LEU A 180 7.23 10.33 16.93
C LEU A 180 8.63 10.44 16.34
#